data_33b6038dd8340373c8b13aef6965cc07
#
_entry.id   33b6038dd8340373c8b13aef6965cc07
#
_cell.length_a   1.000
_cell.length_b   1.000
_cell.length_c   1.000
_cell.angle_alpha   90.00
_cell.angle_beta   90.00
_cell.angle_gamma   90.00
#
_symmetry.space_group_name_H-M   'P 1'
#
loop_
_entity.id
_entity.type
_entity.pdbx_description
1 polymer ?
#
loop_
_entity_poly.entity_id
_entity_poly.type
_entity_poly.pdbx_seq_one_letter_code
_entity_poly.pdbx_strand_id
1 'polypeptide(L)'
;MSAPVQIAIALASVLVLLGLMAVVRRFATAHEIGPEMQRKLVHIGTGLYALTLPWLFPDRWPVYLLVGVTLVVMLVLRLPKIATTGLGATLHGVERHSYGDLMLAIAVGMCLFLSGDQPWLYVLPIAILTLADAAAALAGSSYGRKFFIVEEGRKSIEGSVVFFTLSFLISLVCLMLMTPLPPVNMLLISAMVAGFGTMVEATSWQGFDNLFLPVGLLIFLATHAQKDPLSLTVLAVGFALSVITFL
;
A
#
# COMPACT_ATOMS: atom_id res chain seq x y z
N MET A 1 15.76 -21.84 8.72
CA MET A 1 15.22 -22.53 7.51
C MET A 1 16.34 -22.72 6.50
N SER A 2 16.44 -23.88 5.80
CA SER A 2 17.49 -24.05 4.78
C SER A 2 17.18 -23.21 3.51
N ALA A 3 18.24 -22.81 2.77
CA ALA A 3 18.06 -22.01 1.55
C ALA A 3 17.13 -22.65 0.50
N PRO A 4 17.20 -23.98 0.20
CA PRO A 4 16.27 -24.61 -0.73
C PRO A 4 14.79 -24.49 -0.31
N VAL A 5 14.51 -24.58 1.00
CA VAL A 5 13.13 -24.44 1.53
C VAL A 5 12.64 -23.01 1.34
N GLN A 6 13.49 -22.01 1.61
CA GLN A 6 13.13 -20.60 1.39
C GLN A 6 12.88 -20.28 -0.08
N ILE A 7 13.69 -20.83 -0.99
CA ILE A 7 13.45 -20.71 -2.45
C ILE A 7 12.10 -21.34 -2.83
N ALA A 8 11.84 -22.56 -2.33
CA ALA A 8 10.57 -23.24 -2.61
C ALA A 8 9.36 -22.42 -2.13
N ILE A 9 9.42 -21.83 -0.93
CA ILE A 9 8.37 -20.95 -0.41
C ILE A 9 8.24 -19.69 -1.27
N ALA A 10 9.33 -19.05 -1.68
CA ALA A 10 9.28 -17.87 -2.54
C ALA A 10 8.61 -18.18 -3.89
N LEU A 11 8.97 -19.30 -4.52
CA LEU A 11 8.33 -19.72 -5.77
C LEU A 11 6.84 -20.12 -5.58
N ALA A 12 6.55 -20.85 -4.50
CA ALA A 12 5.17 -21.17 -4.13
C ALA A 12 4.33 -19.90 -3.89
N SER A 13 4.93 -18.86 -3.31
CA SER A 13 4.28 -17.56 -3.10
C SER A 13 3.84 -16.91 -4.41
N VAL A 14 4.66 -17.00 -5.45
CA VAL A 14 4.26 -16.50 -6.80
C VAL A 14 3.05 -17.27 -7.31
N LEU A 15 3.02 -18.59 -7.14
CA LEU A 15 1.85 -19.41 -7.53
C LEU A 15 0.61 -19.07 -6.72
N VAL A 16 0.75 -18.79 -5.41
CA VAL A 16 -0.36 -18.33 -4.55
C VAL A 16 -0.90 -16.99 -5.04
N LEU A 17 -0.04 -16.04 -5.38
CA LEU A 17 -0.46 -14.74 -5.91
C LEU A 17 -1.15 -14.86 -7.28
N LEU A 18 -0.65 -15.70 -8.18
CA LEU A 18 -1.31 -16.00 -9.45
C LEU A 18 -2.65 -16.71 -9.22
N GLY A 19 -2.72 -17.63 -8.26
CA GLY A 19 -3.95 -18.29 -7.85
C GLY A 19 -4.98 -17.29 -7.29
N LEU A 20 -4.55 -16.34 -6.46
CA LEU A 20 -5.39 -15.25 -5.97
C LEU A 20 -5.98 -14.45 -7.13
N MET A 21 -5.17 -14.07 -8.11
CA MET A 21 -5.65 -13.36 -9.31
C MET A 21 -6.69 -14.19 -10.08
N ALA A 22 -6.47 -15.50 -10.23
CA ALA A 22 -7.40 -16.39 -10.89
C ALA A 22 -8.73 -16.52 -10.14
N VAL A 23 -8.68 -16.64 -8.82
CA VAL A 23 -9.86 -16.69 -7.94
C VAL A 23 -10.65 -15.38 -8.00
N VAL A 24 -9.97 -14.24 -7.84
CA VAL A 24 -10.61 -12.91 -7.93
C VAL A 24 -11.27 -12.72 -9.29
N ARG A 25 -10.60 -13.10 -10.37
CA ARG A 25 -11.18 -13.03 -11.72
C ARG A 25 -12.44 -13.88 -11.85
N ARG A 26 -12.37 -15.14 -11.40
CA ARG A 26 -13.53 -16.05 -11.46
C ARG A 26 -14.71 -15.51 -10.65
N PHE A 27 -14.43 -15.00 -9.45
CA PHE A 27 -15.42 -14.37 -8.59
C PHE A 27 -16.03 -13.13 -9.26
N ALA A 28 -15.19 -12.25 -9.80
CA ALA A 28 -15.62 -11.03 -10.48
C ALA A 28 -16.51 -11.34 -11.70
N THR A 29 -16.15 -12.34 -12.50
CA THR A 29 -16.97 -12.77 -13.65
C THR A 29 -18.30 -13.34 -13.19
N ALA A 30 -18.33 -14.14 -12.12
CA ALA A 30 -19.56 -14.74 -11.59
C ALA A 30 -20.55 -13.73 -10.97
N HIS A 31 -20.05 -12.58 -10.49
CA HIS A 31 -20.84 -11.55 -9.81
C HIS A 31 -20.91 -10.23 -10.59
N GLU A 32 -20.50 -10.21 -11.84
CA GLU A 32 -20.50 -9.02 -12.72
C GLU A 32 -19.75 -7.82 -12.14
N ILE A 33 -18.66 -8.09 -11.39
CA ILE A 33 -17.85 -7.07 -10.76
C ILE A 33 -16.99 -6.36 -11.80
N GLY A 34 -17.06 -5.04 -11.83
CA GLY A 34 -16.29 -4.21 -12.76
C GLY A 34 -14.76 -4.34 -12.61
N PRO A 35 -14.00 -4.05 -13.70
CA PRO A 35 -12.55 -4.25 -13.74
C PRO A 35 -11.79 -3.48 -12.65
N GLU A 36 -12.23 -2.27 -12.31
CA GLU A 36 -11.58 -1.45 -11.27
C GLU A 36 -11.70 -2.08 -9.88
N MET A 37 -12.87 -2.61 -9.53
CA MET A 37 -13.07 -3.32 -8.28
C MET A 37 -12.28 -4.63 -8.24
N GLN A 38 -12.21 -5.33 -9.36
CA GLN A 38 -11.39 -6.55 -9.50
C GLN A 38 -9.92 -6.25 -9.22
N ARG A 39 -9.38 -5.16 -9.80
CA ARG A 39 -8.01 -4.69 -9.54
C ARG A 39 -7.79 -4.37 -8.06
N LYS A 40 -8.75 -3.70 -7.40
CA LYS A 40 -8.67 -3.39 -5.96
C LYS A 40 -8.70 -4.65 -5.08
N LEU A 41 -9.49 -5.66 -5.43
CA LEU A 41 -9.50 -6.95 -4.71
C LEU A 41 -8.15 -7.68 -4.82
N VAL A 42 -7.53 -7.67 -5.99
CA VAL A 42 -6.17 -8.22 -6.17
C VAL A 42 -5.17 -7.43 -5.33
N HIS A 43 -5.25 -6.09 -5.34
CA HIS A 43 -4.38 -5.21 -4.55
C HIS A 43 -4.47 -5.51 -3.05
N ILE A 44 -5.70 -5.61 -2.50
CA ILE A 44 -5.93 -5.97 -1.09
C ILE A 44 -5.31 -7.35 -0.79
N GLY A 45 -5.63 -8.37 -1.59
CA GLY A 45 -5.14 -9.71 -1.34
C GLY A 45 -3.61 -9.82 -1.41
N THR A 46 -2.99 -9.15 -2.39
CA THR A 46 -1.54 -9.07 -2.53
C THR A 46 -0.91 -8.31 -1.36
N GLY A 47 -1.49 -7.20 -0.94
CA GLY A 47 -1.03 -6.41 0.18
C GLY A 47 -1.14 -7.16 1.52
N LEU A 48 -2.25 -7.86 1.76
CA LEU A 48 -2.41 -8.73 2.95
C LEU A 48 -1.36 -9.83 2.97
N TYR A 49 -1.06 -10.43 1.80
CA TYR A 49 0.03 -11.39 1.70
C TYR A 49 1.38 -10.71 2.00
N ALA A 50 1.64 -9.54 1.43
CA ALA A 50 2.89 -8.80 1.66
C ALA A 50 3.11 -8.51 3.15
N LEU A 51 2.06 -8.20 3.92
CA LEU A 51 2.14 -8.00 5.36
C LEU A 51 2.71 -9.21 6.12
N THR A 52 2.59 -10.43 5.59
CA THR A 52 3.09 -11.64 6.25
C THR A 52 4.59 -11.88 6.03
N LEU A 53 5.21 -11.23 5.05
CA LEU A 53 6.58 -11.53 4.60
C LEU A 53 7.65 -11.44 5.69
N PRO A 54 7.64 -10.46 6.63
CA PRO A 54 8.65 -10.39 7.69
C PRO A 54 8.67 -11.61 8.64
N TRP A 55 7.53 -12.31 8.75
CA TRP A 55 7.41 -13.50 9.59
C TRP A 55 7.49 -14.80 8.81
N LEU A 56 7.18 -14.76 7.51
CA LEU A 56 7.25 -15.93 6.64
C LEU A 56 8.68 -16.31 6.29
N PHE A 57 9.57 -15.31 6.13
CA PHE A 57 10.95 -15.51 5.76
C PHE A 57 11.89 -15.09 6.89
N PRO A 58 12.69 -16.02 7.48
CA PRO A 58 13.73 -15.68 8.45
C PRO A 58 14.80 -14.76 7.89
N ASP A 59 15.17 -14.99 6.61
CA ASP A 59 16.14 -14.18 5.88
C ASP A 59 15.42 -13.26 4.89
N ARG A 60 16.03 -12.14 4.52
CA ARG A 60 15.40 -11.16 3.61
C ARG A 60 15.61 -11.47 2.14
N TRP A 61 16.72 -12.13 1.80
CA TRP A 61 17.07 -12.40 0.40
C TRP A 61 15.99 -13.17 -0.39
N PRO A 62 15.22 -14.13 0.20
CA PRO A 62 14.16 -14.80 -0.54
C PRO A 62 13.01 -13.87 -0.92
N VAL A 63 12.76 -12.82 -0.12
CA VAL A 63 11.75 -11.82 -0.46
C VAL A 63 12.20 -11.01 -1.67
N TYR A 64 13.49 -10.68 -1.80
CA TYR A 64 13.98 -10.01 -3.01
C TYR A 64 13.89 -10.91 -4.24
N LEU A 65 14.13 -12.22 -4.08
CA LEU A 65 13.87 -13.19 -5.14
C LEU A 65 12.38 -13.21 -5.53
N LEU A 66 11.47 -13.27 -4.53
CA LEU A 66 10.03 -13.21 -4.75
C LEU A 66 9.61 -11.93 -5.48
N VAL A 67 10.08 -10.77 -5.04
CA VAL A 67 9.80 -9.48 -5.68
C VAL A 67 10.32 -9.47 -7.13
N GLY A 68 11.56 -9.91 -7.35
CA GLY A 68 12.15 -9.98 -8.70
C GLY A 68 11.35 -10.88 -9.65
N VAL A 69 10.99 -12.08 -9.20
CA VAL A 69 10.15 -13.01 -10.00
C VAL A 69 8.77 -12.41 -10.24
N THR A 70 8.16 -11.80 -9.21
CA THR A 70 6.85 -11.13 -9.36
C THR A 70 6.90 -10.01 -10.39
N LEU A 71 7.94 -9.16 -10.37
CA LEU A 71 8.13 -8.10 -11.36
C LEU A 71 8.24 -8.67 -12.77
N VAL A 72 9.02 -9.74 -12.98
CA VAL A 72 9.11 -10.42 -14.28
C VAL A 72 7.75 -10.94 -14.73
N VAL A 73 7.01 -11.61 -13.85
CA VAL A 73 5.66 -12.10 -14.15
C VAL A 73 4.72 -10.95 -14.52
N MET A 74 4.72 -9.84 -13.76
CA MET A 74 3.90 -8.67 -14.07
C MET A 74 4.26 -8.04 -15.41
N LEU A 75 5.55 -7.96 -15.76
CA LEU A 75 5.99 -7.48 -17.07
C LEU A 75 5.53 -8.40 -18.20
N VAL A 76 5.60 -9.73 -18.02
CA VAL A 76 5.09 -10.70 -18.97
C VAL A 76 3.58 -10.56 -19.16
N LEU A 77 2.82 -10.37 -18.08
CA LEU A 77 1.36 -10.15 -18.15
C LEU A 77 0.97 -8.84 -18.86
N ARG A 78 1.90 -7.89 -19.01
CA ARG A 78 1.72 -6.64 -19.79
C ARG A 78 1.97 -6.79 -21.28
N LEU A 79 2.50 -7.91 -21.74
CA LEU A 79 2.70 -8.12 -23.19
C LEU A 79 1.36 -8.07 -23.93
N PRO A 80 1.27 -7.40 -25.10
CA PRO A 80 0.01 -7.13 -25.79
C PRO A 80 -0.85 -8.38 -26.05
N LYS A 81 -0.20 -9.52 -26.29
CA LYS A 81 -0.88 -10.81 -26.53
C LYS A 81 -1.51 -11.42 -25.27
N ILE A 82 -1.05 -11.02 -24.07
CA ILE A 82 -1.45 -11.59 -22.78
C ILE A 82 -2.32 -10.60 -22.00
N ALA A 83 -2.04 -9.30 -22.13
CA ALA A 83 -2.69 -8.24 -21.36
C ALA A 83 -4.22 -8.21 -21.52
N THR A 84 -4.73 -8.57 -22.68
CA THR A 84 -6.18 -8.57 -22.99
C THR A 84 -6.89 -9.90 -22.67
N THR A 85 -6.14 -10.92 -22.28
CA THR A 85 -6.68 -12.28 -22.06
C THR A 85 -6.21 -12.84 -20.72
N GLY A 86 -6.91 -13.85 -20.23
CA GLY A 86 -6.49 -14.61 -19.05
C GLY A 86 -6.22 -13.71 -17.84
N LEU A 87 -5.14 -13.97 -17.11
CA LEU A 87 -4.74 -13.23 -15.91
C LEU A 87 -4.30 -11.80 -16.23
N GLY A 88 -3.78 -11.53 -17.43
CA GLY A 88 -3.43 -10.17 -17.85
C GLY A 88 -4.63 -9.23 -17.84
N ALA A 89 -5.80 -9.68 -18.30
CA ALA A 89 -7.03 -8.89 -18.28
C ALA A 89 -7.52 -8.54 -16.87
N THR A 90 -7.10 -9.28 -15.84
CA THR A 90 -7.43 -8.99 -14.44
C THR A 90 -6.78 -7.69 -13.95
N LEU A 91 -5.59 -7.40 -14.45
CA LEU A 91 -4.80 -6.22 -14.06
C LEU A 91 -4.93 -5.07 -15.06
N HIS A 92 -5.06 -5.39 -16.35
CA HIS A 92 -4.94 -4.44 -17.46
C HIS A 92 -6.24 -4.27 -18.28
N GLY A 93 -7.34 -4.88 -17.86
CA GLY A 93 -8.66 -4.74 -18.48
C GLY A 93 -9.35 -3.39 -18.26
N VAL A 94 -8.66 -2.41 -17.64
CA VAL A 94 -9.14 -1.05 -17.39
C VAL A 94 -8.62 -0.13 -18.49
N GLU A 95 -9.43 0.81 -18.96
CA GLU A 95 -9.04 1.80 -20.01
C GLU A 95 -7.85 2.67 -19.58
N ARG A 96 -7.67 2.87 -18.28
CA ARG A 96 -6.60 3.69 -17.70
C ARG A 96 -5.29 2.89 -17.56
N HIS A 97 -4.21 3.40 -18.13
CA HIS A 97 -2.87 2.87 -17.88
C HIS A 97 -2.46 3.09 -16.42
N SER A 98 -2.22 2.02 -15.68
CA SER A 98 -1.73 2.09 -14.30
C SER A 98 -0.52 1.18 -14.13
N TYR A 99 0.48 1.67 -13.39
CA TYR A 99 1.67 0.91 -12.99
C TYR A 99 1.58 0.44 -11.53
N GLY A 100 0.41 0.58 -10.89
CA GLY A 100 0.23 0.34 -9.47
C GLY A 100 0.62 -1.06 -8.99
N ASP A 101 0.46 -2.10 -9.82
CA ASP A 101 0.91 -3.47 -9.54
C ASP A 101 2.43 -3.59 -9.46
N LEU A 102 3.17 -2.97 -10.40
CA LEU A 102 4.62 -2.92 -10.39
C LEU A 102 5.13 -2.07 -9.21
N MET A 103 4.52 -0.91 -8.98
CA MET A 103 4.89 -0.01 -7.90
C MET A 103 4.69 -0.64 -6.53
N LEU A 104 3.62 -1.43 -6.34
CA LEU A 104 3.40 -2.20 -5.12
C LEU A 104 4.53 -3.22 -4.88
N ALA A 105 4.92 -3.99 -5.90
CA ALA A 105 5.98 -4.98 -5.77
C ALA A 105 7.33 -4.31 -5.43
N ILE A 106 7.66 -3.18 -6.09
CA ILE A 106 8.86 -2.41 -5.80
C ILE A 106 8.81 -1.84 -4.38
N ALA A 107 7.66 -1.29 -3.96
CA ALA A 107 7.48 -0.74 -2.62
C ALA A 107 7.68 -1.79 -1.52
N VAL A 108 7.15 -3.00 -1.70
CA VAL A 108 7.36 -4.13 -0.79
C VAL A 108 8.85 -4.43 -0.62
N GLY A 109 9.60 -4.53 -1.73
CA GLY A 109 11.04 -4.77 -1.70
C GLY A 109 11.80 -3.63 -1.04
N MET A 110 11.50 -2.38 -1.39
CA MET A 110 12.15 -1.19 -0.81
C MET A 110 11.83 -1.03 0.67
N CYS A 111 10.57 -1.16 1.08
CA CYS A 111 10.18 -1.06 2.48
C CYS A 111 10.84 -2.15 3.33
N LEU A 112 10.95 -3.37 2.82
CA LEU A 112 11.66 -4.44 3.53
C LEU A 112 13.16 -4.15 3.66
N PHE A 113 13.77 -3.56 2.61
CA PHE A 113 15.18 -3.17 2.66
C PHE A 113 15.43 -2.05 3.67
N LEU A 114 14.63 -0.99 3.60
CA LEU A 114 14.80 0.22 4.40
C LEU A 114 14.37 0.04 5.88
N SER A 115 13.45 -0.89 6.17
CA SER A 115 12.97 -1.11 7.54
C SER A 115 14.04 -1.66 8.49
N GLY A 116 15.16 -2.15 7.98
CA GLY A 116 16.18 -2.77 8.83
C GLY A 116 15.55 -3.81 9.76
N ASP A 117 16.07 -3.98 10.96
CA ASP A 117 15.56 -4.95 11.94
C ASP A 117 14.32 -4.47 12.72
N GLN A 118 13.58 -3.50 12.15
CA GLN A 118 12.37 -2.93 12.75
C GLN A 118 11.13 -3.28 11.93
N PRO A 119 10.44 -4.42 12.20
CA PRO A 119 9.31 -4.88 11.40
C PRO A 119 8.15 -3.87 11.30
N TRP A 120 7.92 -3.07 12.32
CA TRP A 120 6.87 -2.06 12.33
C TRP A 120 7.05 -0.97 11.25
N LEU A 121 8.32 -0.64 10.90
CA LEU A 121 8.64 0.29 9.80
C LEU A 121 8.24 -0.26 8.42
N TYR A 122 8.15 -1.57 8.29
CA TYR A 122 7.61 -2.23 7.10
C TYR A 122 6.08 -2.38 7.18
N VAL A 123 5.59 -2.89 8.31
CA VAL A 123 4.17 -3.30 8.47
C VAL A 123 3.25 -2.10 8.38
N LEU A 124 3.57 -0.99 9.07
CA LEU A 124 2.68 0.16 9.15
C LEU A 124 2.43 0.80 7.77
N PRO A 125 3.46 1.17 6.97
CA PRO A 125 3.23 1.74 5.64
C PRO A 125 2.51 0.79 4.68
N ILE A 126 2.84 -0.50 4.69
CA ILE A 126 2.18 -1.49 3.83
C ILE A 126 0.73 -1.73 4.25
N ALA A 127 0.43 -1.71 5.55
CA ALA A 127 -0.95 -1.83 6.04
C ALA A 127 -1.81 -0.63 5.62
N ILE A 128 -1.28 0.59 5.70
CA ILE A 128 -1.97 1.80 5.23
C ILE A 128 -2.25 1.70 3.73
N LEU A 129 -1.23 1.39 2.92
CA LEU A 129 -1.39 1.23 1.48
C LEU A 129 -2.44 0.17 1.14
N THR A 130 -2.44 -0.95 1.87
CA THR A 130 -3.34 -2.08 1.58
C THR A 130 -4.77 -1.80 2.00
N LEU A 131 -4.97 -1.26 3.21
CA LEU A 131 -6.30 -1.19 3.83
C LEU A 131 -6.93 0.19 3.67
N ALA A 132 -6.18 1.27 3.92
CA ALA A 132 -6.73 2.62 3.88
C ALA A 132 -7.02 3.06 2.44
N ASP A 133 -6.11 2.79 1.47
CA ASP A 133 -6.35 3.09 0.05
C ASP A 133 -7.57 2.34 -0.50
N ALA A 134 -7.68 1.04 -0.19
CA ALA A 134 -8.81 0.25 -0.64
C ALA A 134 -10.14 0.75 -0.06
N ALA A 135 -10.18 1.05 1.24
CA ALA A 135 -11.38 1.56 1.89
C ALA A 135 -11.75 2.96 1.41
N ALA A 136 -10.77 3.84 1.17
CA ALA A 136 -11.00 5.16 0.60
C ALA A 136 -11.62 5.08 -0.81
N ALA A 137 -11.10 4.19 -1.66
CA ALA A 137 -11.64 3.97 -2.99
C ALA A 137 -13.08 3.44 -2.95
N LEU A 138 -13.37 2.48 -2.05
CA LEU A 138 -14.72 1.96 -1.83
C LEU A 138 -15.68 3.05 -1.32
N ALA A 139 -15.26 3.79 -0.30
CA ALA A 139 -16.09 4.87 0.26
C ALA A 139 -16.32 5.99 -0.77
N GLY A 140 -15.27 6.39 -1.50
CA GLY A 140 -15.36 7.41 -2.53
C GLY A 140 -16.28 7.02 -3.68
N SER A 141 -16.25 5.76 -4.14
CA SER A 141 -17.13 5.27 -5.21
C SER A 141 -18.57 5.06 -4.76
N SER A 142 -18.80 4.64 -3.49
CA SER A 142 -20.14 4.31 -3.00
C SER A 142 -20.88 5.49 -2.36
N TYR A 143 -20.13 6.38 -1.68
CA TYR A 143 -20.70 7.46 -0.86
C TYR A 143 -20.21 8.86 -1.23
N GLY A 144 -19.31 8.98 -2.24
CA GLY A 144 -18.76 10.27 -2.66
C GLY A 144 -19.86 11.23 -3.13
N ARG A 145 -19.90 12.44 -2.57
CA ARG A 145 -20.81 13.52 -2.93
C ARG A 145 -20.07 14.78 -3.37
N LYS A 146 -18.97 15.09 -2.68
CA LYS A 146 -18.12 16.24 -3.01
C LYS A 146 -16.83 15.74 -3.66
N PHE A 147 -16.60 16.22 -4.88
CA PHE A 147 -15.46 15.79 -5.69
C PHE A 147 -14.52 16.96 -5.97
N PHE A 148 -13.24 16.64 -6.04
CA PHE A 148 -12.20 17.53 -6.54
C PHE A 148 -11.48 16.88 -7.72
N ILE A 149 -10.90 17.72 -8.60
CA ILE A 149 -10.25 17.29 -9.82
C ILE A 149 -8.78 17.03 -9.51
N VAL A 150 -8.28 15.89 -9.95
CA VAL A 150 -6.87 15.51 -9.93
C VAL A 150 -6.42 15.15 -11.34
N GLU A 151 -5.11 15.01 -11.59
CA GLU A 151 -4.59 14.73 -12.93
C GLU A 151 -5.24 13.52 -13.61
N GLU A 152 -5.63 12.51 -12.85
CA GLU A 152 -6.23 11.27 -13.37
C GLU A 152 -7.72 11.12 -13.11
N GLY A 153 -8.44 12.20 -13.00
CA GLY A 153 -9.89 12.16 -12.87
C GLY A 153 -10.42 12.89 -11.65
N ARG A 154 -11.31 12.24 -10.89
CA ARG A 154 -12.02 12.85 -9.77
C ARG A 154 -11.85 12.00 -8.53
N LYS A 155 -11.49 12.63 -7.41
CA LYS A 155 -11.50 12.02 -6.08
C LYS A 155 -12.58 12.68 -5.21
N SER A 156 -13.06 11.96 -4.20
CA SER A 156 -14.08 12.47 -3.29
C SER A 156 -13.49 12.86 -1.94
N ILE A 157 -14.04 13.90 -1.34
CA ILE A 157 -13.68 14.33 0.02
C ILE A 157 -13.99 13.20 1.01
N GLU A 158 -15.12 12.49 0.82
CA GLU A 158 -15.51 11.37 1.68
C GLU A 158 -14.49 10.25 1.65
N GLY A 159 -13.95 9.92 0.47
CA GLY A 159 -12.86 8.95 0.33
C GLY A 159 -11.61 9.39 1.07
N SER A 160 -11.20 10.66 0.93
CA SER A 160 -10.04 11.21 1.63
C SER A 160 -10.22 11.21 3.16
N VAL A 161 -11.43 11.49 3.67
CA VAL A 161 -11.75 11.40 5.12
C VAL A 161 -11.62 9.95 5.60
N VAL A 162 -12.13 8.99 4.84
CA VAL A 162 -11.98 7.56 5.17
C VAL A 162 -10.51 7.15 5.16
N PHE A 163 -9.74 7.59 4.15
CA PHE A 163 -8.30 7.34 4.11
C PHE A 163 -7.59 7.87 5.35
N PHE A 164 -7.82 9.15 5.71
CA PHE A 164 -7.25 9.77 6.90
C PHE A 164 -7.59 9.00 8.17
N THR A 165 -8.87 8.71 8.37
CA THR A 165 -9.36 8.06 9.58
C THR A 165 -8.76 6.67 9.75
N LEU A 166 -8.77 5.85 8.69
CA LEU A 166 -8.20 4.51 8.74
C LEU A 166 -6.68 4.53 8.87
N SER A 167 -5.99 5.42 8.17
CA SER A 167 -4.54 5.59 8.31
C SER A 167 -4.16 5.97 9.74
N PHE A 168 -4.93 6.87 10.38
CA PHE A 168 -4.74 7.24 11.78
C PHE A 168 -4.92 6.03 12.72
N LEU A 169 -6.02 5.30 12.57
CA LEU A 169 -6.32 4.14 13.41
C LEU A 169 -5.32 2.99 13.22
N ILE A 170 -4.96 2.68 11.96
CA ILE A 170 -3.95 1.65 11.65
C ILE A 170 -2.61 2.05 12.26
N SER A 171 -2.20 3.32 12.12
CA SER A 171 -0.96 3.82 12.71
C SER A 171 -0.95 3.69 14.21
N LEU A 172 -2.02 4.15 14.87
CA LEU A 172 -2.14 4.09 16.32
C LEU A 172 -2.06 2.65 16.84
N VAL A 173 -2.82 1.74 16.25
CA VAL A 173 -2.82 0.32 16.64
C VAL A 173 -1.45 -0.32 16.38
N CYS A 174 -0.84 -0.08 15.22
CA CYS A 174 0.47 -0.62 14.88
C CYS A 174 1.55 -0.12 15.84
N LEU A 175 1.58 1.18 16.14
CA LEU A 175 2.54 1.76 17.08
C LEU A 175 2.33 1.25 18.50
N MET A 176 1.08 1.11 18.95
CA MET A 176 0.76 0.56 20.29
C MET A 176 1.22 -0.90 20.44
N LEU A 177 1.07 -1.71 19.39
CA LEU A 177 1.37 -3.15 19.46
C LEU A 177 2.84 -3.48 19.20
N MET A 178 3.55 -2.66 18.43
CA MET A 178 4.87 -3.00 17.90
C MET A 178 5.99 -2.08 18.38
N THR A 179 5.70 -1.02 19.14
CA THR A 179 6.72 -0.05 19.59
C THR A 179 6.55 0.31 21.06
N PRO A 180 7.65 0.66 21.76
CA PRO A 180 7.59 1.18 23.13
C PRO A 180 7.46 2.71 23.17
N LEU A 181 6.89 3.36 22.16
CA LEU A 181 6.80 4.81 22.09
C LEU A 181 5.85 5.37 23.17
N PRO A 182 6.10 6.60 23.68
CA PRO A 182 5.16 7.27 24.57
C PRO A 182 3.79 7.52 23.88
N PRO A 183 2.66 7.45 24.62
CA PRO A 183 1.32 7.63 24.03
C PRO A 183 1.15 8.95 23.25
N VAL A 184 1.74 10.04 23.74
CA VAL A 184 1.70 11.35 23.06
C VAL A 184 2.40 11.27 21.70
N ASN A 185 3.56 10.62 21.63
CA ASN A 185 4.29 10.41 20.38
C ASN A 185 3.46 9.57 19.40
N MET A 186 2.83 8.50 19.89
CA MET A 186 1.97 7.64 19.03
C MET A 186 0.84 8.47 18.40
N LEU A 187 0.17 9.32 19.19
CA LEU A 187 -0.92 10.17 18.68
C LEU A 187 -0.41 11.19 17.65
N LEU A 188 0.68 11.89 17.93
CA LEU A 188 1.24 12.91 17.02
C LEU A 188 1.73 12.27 15.72
N ILE A 189 2.46 11.16 15.80
CA ILE A 189 2.96 10.42 14.63
C ILE A 189 1.78 9.90 13.82
N SER A 190 0.77 9.30 14.44
CA SER A 190 -0.41 8.78 13.73
C SER A 190 -1.17 9.89 12.99
N ALA A 191 -1.30 11.07 13.59
CA ALA A 191 -1.95 12.21 12.94
C ALA A 191 -1.13 12.72 11.73
N MET A 192 0.19 12.83 11.87
CA MET A 192 1.07 13.26 10.77
C MET A 192 1.12 12.22 9.65
N VAL A 193 1.21 10.92 9.98
CA VAL A 193 1.15 9.82 9.02
C VAL A 193 -0.15 9.84 8.23
N ALA A 194 -1.28 10.00 8.92
CA ALA A 194 -2.59 10.08 8.28
C ALA A 194 -2.70 11.31 7.38
N GLY A 195 -2.25 12.48 7.84
CA GLY A 195 -2.27 13.71 7.05
C GLY A 195 -1.38 13.61 5.79
N PHE A 196 -0.12 13.20 5.96
CA PHE A 196 0.81 13.02 4.85
C PHE A 196 0.29 11.98 3.85
N GLY A 197 -0.17 10.82 4.35
CA GLY A 197 -0.71 9.76 3.50
C GLY A 197 -1.92 10.23 2.71
N THR A 198 -2.83 11.00 3.33
CA THR A 198 -4.00 11.57 2.64
C THR A 198 -3.59 12.52 1.51
N MET A 199 -2.56 13.35 1.72
CA MET A 199 -2.05 14.25 0.68
C MET A 199 -1.47 13.46 -0.50
N VAL A 200 -0.65 12.44 -0.23
CA VAL A 200 -0.06 11.59 -1.28
C VAL A 200 -1.16 10.83 -2.03
N GLU A 201 -2.14 10.27 -1.32
CA GLU A 201 -3.29 9.57 -1.93
C GLU A 201 -4.10 10.54 -2.79
N ALA A 202 -4.40 11.74 -2.29
CA ALA A 202 -5.18 12.75 -3.01
C ALA A 202 -4.52 13.22 -4.31
N THR A 203 -3.18 13.23 -4.37
CA THR A 203 -2.40 13.66 -5.55
C THR A 203 -1.88 12.49 -6.38
N SER A 204 -2.39 11.27 -6.19
CA SER A 204 -1.88 10.07 -6.87
C SER A 204 -1.99 10.15 -8.39
N TRP A 205 -0.97 9.65 -9.08
CA TRP A 205 -0.85 9.63 -10.53
C TRP A 205 -0.37 8.25 -11.00
N GLN A 206 -1.05 7.64 -11.97
CA GLN A 206 -0.72 6.35 -12.63
C GLN A 206 -0.39 5.19 -11.68
N GLY A 207 -0.87 5.22 -10.43
CA GLY A 207 -0.60 4.19 -9.44
C GLY A 207 0.77 4.34 -8.75
N PHE A 208 1.45 5.49 -8.91
CA PHE A 208 2.72 5.78 -8.21
C PHE A 208 2.53 6.01 -6.71
N ASP A 209 1.31 6.28 -6.25
CA ASP A 209 0.93 6.25 -4.84
C ASP A 209 1.32 4.91 -4.17
N ASN A 210 1.19 3.78 -4.88
CA ASN A 210 1.60 2.47 -4.39
C ASN A 210 3.11 2.37 -4.06
N LEU A 211 3.93 3.28 -4.54
CA LEU A 211 5.34 3.40 -4.21
C LEU A 211 5.61 4.56 -3.26
N PHE A 212 5.16 5.77 -3.62
CA PHE A 212 5.52 6.97 -2.88
C PHE A 212 4.88 7.02 -1.49
N LEU A 213 3.66 6.51 -1.34
CA LEU A 213 2.97 6.46 -0.06
C LEU A 213 3.75 5.59 0.96
N PRO A 214 3.98 4.29 0.75
CA PRO A 214 4.63 3.46 1.75
C PRO A 214 6.10 3.82 1.96
N VAL A 215 6.84 4.17 0.92
CA VAL A 215 8.25 4.56 1.05
C VAL A 215 8.38 5.91 1.76
N GLY A 216 7.54 6.89 1.42
CA GLY A 216 7.52 8.19 2.08
C GLY A 216 7.14 8.09 3.55
N LEU A 217 6.12 7.29 3.89
CA LEU A 217 5.74 7.01 5.27
C LEU A 217 6.86 6.33 6.05
N LEU A 218 7.53 5.34 5.45
CA LEU A 218 8.67 4.67 6.08
C LEU A 218 9.80 5.66 6.40
N ILE A 219 10.19 6.48 5.44
CA ILE A 219 11.24 7.49 5.63
C ILE A 219 10.85 8.48 6.73
N PHE A 220 9.61 8.96 6.71
CA PHE A 220 9.08 9.83 7.74
C PHE A 220 9.17 9.18 9.13
N LEU A 221 8.70 7.94 9.27
CA LEU A 221 8.73 7.19 10.52
C LEU A 221 10.14 6.93 11.02
N ALA A 222 11.04 6.46 10.15
CA ALA A 222 12.44 6.20 10.48
C ALA A 222 13.17 7.46 10.98
N THR A 223 12.81 8.62 10.43
CA THR A 223 13.46 9.90 10.75
C THR A 223 12.89 10.54 12.03
N HIS A 224 11.59 10.35 12.29
CA HIS A 224 10.90 11.17 13.30
C HIS A 224 10.38 10.39 14.52
N ALA A 225 10.19 9.07 14.43
CA ALA A 225 9.53 8.31 15.50
C ALA A 225 10.27 8.36 16.85
N GLN A 226 11.60 8.52 16.84
CA GLN A 226 12.42 8.55 18.07
C GLN A 226 12.63 9.97 18.64
N LYS A 227 12.01 10.99 18.05
CA LYS A 227 12.11 12.37 18.57
C LYS A 227 11.36 12.52 19.88
N ASP A 228 11.81 13.47 20.69
CA ASP A 228 11.12 13.84 21.92
C ASP A 228 9.73 14.46 21.64
N PRO A 229 8.81 14.46 22.63
CA PRO A 229 7.43 14.94 22.43
C PRO A 229 7.35 16.41 22.01
N LEU A 230 8.26 17.27 22.50
CA LEU A 230 8.26 18.70 22.15
C LEU A 230 8.64 18.90 20.68
N SER A 231 9.71 18.25 20.23
CA SER A 231 10.14 18.27 18.82
C SER A 231 9.06 17.75 17.89
N LEU A 232 8.35 16.67 18.26
CA LEU A 232 7.22 16.14 17.49
C LEU A 232 6.04 17.10 17.48
N THR A 233 5.75 17.79 18.58
CA THR A 233 4.67 18.79 18.64
C THR A 233 4.98 19.96 17.70
N VAL A 234 6.20 20.49 17.73
CA VAL A 234 6.61 21.55 16.80
C VAL A 234 6.51 21.11 15.35
N LEU A 235 6.95 19.88 15.04
CA LEU A 235 6.84 19.31 13.70
C LEU A 235 5.38 19.16 13.28
N ALA A 236 4.49 18.67 14.16
CA ALA A 236 3.07 18.48 13.88
C ALA A 236 2.36 19.82 13.63
N VAL A 237 2.68 20.84 14.43
CA VAL A 237 2.13 22.20 14.22
C VAL A 237 2.63 22.77 12.89
N GLY A 238 3.93 22.67 12.61
CA GLY A 238 4.50 23.10 11.33
C GLY A 238 3.87 22.40 10.14
N PHE A 239 3.65 21.09 10.23
CA PHE A 239 2.97 20.30 9.20
C PHE A 239 1.51 20.78 9.02
N ALA A 240 0.75 20.95 10.11
CA ALA A 240 -0.63 21.43 10.03
C ALA A 240 -0.73 22.82 9.41
N LEU A 241 0.17 23.75 9.78
CA LEU A 241 0.23 25.08 9.17
C LEU A 241 0.56 25.00 7.68
N SER A 242 1.49 24.15 7.28
CA SER A 242 1.80 23.93 5.86
C SER A 242 0.59 23.43 5.08
N VAL A 243 -0.14 22.45 5.61
CA VAL A 243 -1.37 21.94 4.96
C VAL A 243 -2.40 23.04 4.80
N ILE A 244 -2.63 23.87 5.83
CA ILE A 244 -3.59 24.99 5.79
C ILE A 244 -3.21 26.06 4.75
N THR A 245 -1.90 26.28 4.54
CA THR A 245 -1.44 27.30 3.56
C THR A 245 -1.55 26.83 2.11
N PHE A 246 -1.66 25.51 1.88
CA PHE A 246 -1.79 24.93 0.54
C PHE A 246 -3.23 24.52 0.17
N LEU A 247 -4.17 24.60 1.10
CA LEU A 247 -5.61 24.37 0.88
C LEU A 247 -6.32 25.67 0.53
#